data_c324a612780abfb82220a21fdba31691
#
_entry.id   c324a612780abfb82220a21fdba31691
#
_cell.length_a   1.000
_cell.length_b   1.000
_cell.length_c   1.000
_cell.angle_alpha   90.00
_cell.angle_beta   90.00
_cell.angle_gamma   90.00
#
_symmetry.space_group_name_H-M   'P 1'
#
loop_
_entity.id
_entity.type
_entity.pdbx_description
1 polymer ?
#
loop_
_entity_poly.entity_id
_entity_poly.type
_entity_poly.pdbx_seq_one_letter_code
_entity_poly.pdbx_strand_id
1 'polypeptide(L)'
;MSDSQTNILNKLYFISGCMFVFALMVVYNLTKIQFVNGDSYRALAEKRTLKDVVIPANRGNVYSLNGNLLATSVPKYDIRIDLVTSTTQNFEMFLGGLCDSLSNFNKSSKIELQKQLRKARENKNRYFLLASNLDYSDYLRFRSFPLLKLGSFRGGLIVEQKTKRDYPLGGIAQRSIGYERMDTQGYITRVGIDGAFGEKYLRGVNGKRLKQSIGKGQWKPIDDFNQTEPKDGYDVYTTIDVNIQDIAHHALLEQLEIYKADHGSVVVMETKTGEIRAISNLGRNLEGNYYERLNYAIGESHEPGSTFKLMALAVALEDQKIDTTSIVDTKDGVLSFYGNKVRDSKKGGYGKISVAEAFEVSSNTGVVSAVYDAYKKNPSLFVDGLYRMNLSCLLYTSDAADEQFGV
;
A
#
# COMPACT_ATOMS: atom_id res chain seq x y z
N MET A 1 -24.96 -57.80 73.77
CA MET A 1 -24.50 -56.50 73.31
C MET A 1 -25.48 -55.47 73.79
N SER A 2 -25.02 -54.38 74.46
CA SER A 2 -25.93 -53.37 75.02
C SER A 2 -26.55 -52.59 73.85
N ASP A 3 -27.81 -52.17 73.96
CA ASP A 3 -28.56 -51.36 72.92
C ASP A 3 -27.77 -50.13 72.41
N SER A 4 -26.88 -49.59 73.23
CA SER A 4 -26.00 -48.52 72.93
C SER A 4 -24.94 -48.90 71.86
N GLN A 5 -24.37 -50.10 71.92
CA GLN A 5 -23.36 -50.57 70.95
C GLN A 5 -23.98 -50.84 69.59
N THR A 6 -25.20 -51.38 69.53
CA THR A 6 -25.93 -51.63 68.30
C THR A 6 -26.31 -50.31 67.60
N ASN A 7 -26.66 -49.28 68.33
CA ASN A 7 -27.01 -47.97 67.82
C ASN A 7 -25.78 -47.22 67.25
N ILE A 8 -24.62 -47.37 67.84
CA ILE A 8 -23.34 -46.82 67.33
C ILE A 8 -22.95 -47.57 66.06
N LEU A 9 -23.05 -48.85 65.98
CA LEU A 9 -22.73 -49.66 64.82
C LEU A 9 -23.64 -49.31 63.62
N ASN A 10 -24.92 -49.15 63.82
CA ASN A 10 -25.87 -48.79 62.80
C ASN A 10 -25.58 -47.34 62.21
N LYS A 11 -25.20 -46.40 63.08
CA LYS A 11 -24.76 -45.09 62.64
C LYS A 11 -23.47 -45.18 61.84
N LEU A 12 -22.55 -46.06 62.23
CA LEU A 12 -21.26 -46.24 61.52
C LEU A 12 -21.46 -46.87 60.15
N TYR A 13 -22.35 -47.90 60.03
CA TYR A 13 -22.73 -48.46 58.73
C TYR A 13 -23.45 -47.45 57.83
N PHE A 14 -24.33 -46.61 58.38
CA PHE A 14 -25.02 -45.57 57.63
C PHE A 14 -24.01 -44.55 57.07
N ILE A 15 -23.05 -44.08 57.90
CA ILE A 15 -22.02 -43.15 57.43
C ILE A 15 -21.13 -43.83 56.40
N SER A 16 -20.72 -45.08 56.59
CA SER A 16 -19.93 -45.85 55.62
C SER A 16 -20.67 -46.02 54.29
N GLY A 17 -21.98 -46.28 54.35
CA GLY A 17 -22.84 -46.39 53.18
C GLY A 17 -22.93 -45.06 52.43
N CYS A 18 -23.10 -43.95 53.15
CA CYS A 18 -23.07 -42.60 52.53
C CYS A 18 -21.73 -42.26 51.86
N MET A 19 -20.61 -42.60 52.53
CA MET A 19 -19.26 -42.43 51.95
C MET A 19 -19.06 -43.31 50.71
N PHE A 20 -19.56 -44.52 50.69
CA PHE A 20 -19.47 -45.40 49.52
C PHE A 20 -20.29 -44.86 48.34
N VAL A 21 -21.52 -44.42 48.60
CA VAL A 21 -22.34 -43.76 47.55
C VAL A 21 -21.66 -42.48 47.00
N PHE A 22 -21.08 -41.67 47.87
CA PHE A 22 -20.31 -40.50 47.47
C PHE A 22 -19.10 -40.87 46.59
N ALA A 23 -18.36 -41.92 46.99
CA ALA A 23 -17.22 -42.40 46.20
C ALA A 23 -17.68 -42.88 44.80
N LEU A 24 -18.78 -43.63 44.71
CA LEU A 24 -19.36 -44.04 43.42
C LEU A 24 -19.78 -42.83 42.55
N MET A 25 -20.35 -41.79 43.16
CA MET A 25 -20.74 -40.57 42.46
C MET A 25 -19.52 -39.83 41.92
N VAL A 26 -18.40 -39.79 42.65
CA VAL A 26 -17.13 -39.22 42.20
C VAL A 26 -16.57 -40.03 41.02
N VAL A 27 -16.53 -41.36 41.13
CA VAL A 27 -16.05 -42.22 40.03
C VAL A 27 -16.91 -42.07 38.78
N TYR A 28 -18.23 -42.02 38.93
CA TYR A 28 -19.15 -41.79 37.82
C TYR A 28 -18.89 -40.43 37.13
N ASN A 29 -18.72 -39.38 37.91
CA ASN A 29 -18.42 -38.06 37.33
C ASN A 29 -17.04 -38.03 36.63
N LEU A 30 -16.02 -38.68 37.20
CA LEU A 30 -14.70 -38.79 36.58
C LEU A 30 -14.77 -39.53 35.24
N THR A 31 -15.48 -40.72 35.23
CA THR A 31 -15.65 -41.46 33.97
C THR A 31 -16.44 -40.66 32.91
N LYS A 32 -17.49 -39.96 33.33
CA LYS A 32 -18.24 -39.05 32.45
C LYS A 32 -17.36 -37.93 31.87
N ILE A 33 -16.55 -37.29 32.71
CA ILE A 33 -15.62 -36.27 32.25
C ILE A 33 -14.58 -36.84 31.29
N GLN A 34 -14.04 -38.04 31.60
CA GLN A 34 -12.93 -38.62 30.84
C GLN A 34 -13.38 -39.23 29.48
N PHE A 35 -14.50 -39.96 29.49
CA PHE A 35 -14.93 -40.74 28.32
C PHE A 35 -16.08 -40.10 27.54
N VAL A 36 -17.00 -39.38 28.18
CA VAL A 36 -18.14 -38.77 27.51
C VAL A 36 -17.80 -37.34 27.06
N ASN A 37 -17.21 -36.53 27.93
CA ASN A 37 -16.90 -35.15 27.67
C ASN A 37 -15.41 -34.92 27.32
N GLY A 38 -14.59 -35.97 27.29
CA GLY A 38 -13.14 -35.89 27.15
C GLY A 38 -12.71 -35.21 25.86
N ASP A 39 -13.36 -35.52 24.74
CA ASP A 39 -13.04 -34.95 23.45
C ASP A 39 -13.36 -33.43 23.38
N SER A 40 -14.50 -33.03 23.97
CA SER A 40 -14.87 -31.62 24.03
C SER A 40 -13.90 -30.80 24.90
N TYR A 41 -13.44 -31.36 26.02
CA TYR A 41 -12.45 -30.71 26.89
C TYR A 41 -11.06 -30.68 26.24
N ARG A 42 -10.67 -31.72 25.51
CA ARG A 42 -9.42 -31.73 24.71
C ARG A 42 -9.43 -30.67 23.63
N ALA A 43 -10.51 -30.60 22.85
CA ALA A 43 -10.68 -29.57 21.83
C ALA A 43 -10.66 -28.15 22.42
N LEU A 44 -11.28 -27.93 23.56
CA LEU A 44 -11.26 -26.66 24.27
C LEU A 44 -9.85 -26.32 24.79
N ALA A 45 -9.11 -27.33 25.29
CA ALA A 45 -7.73 -27.17 25.74
C ALA A 45 -6.82 -26.82 24.56
N GLU A 46 -6.93 -27.50 23.43
CA GLU A 46 -6.19 -27.18 22.21
C GLU A 46 -6.47 -25.76 21.76
N LYS A 47 -7.73 -25.35 21.66
CA LYS A 47 -8.11 -23.98 21.26
C LYS A 47 -7.57 -22.91 22.21
N ARG A 48 -7.36 -23.22 23.48
CA ARG A 48 -6.81 -22.29 24.49
C ARG A 48 -5.29 -22.36 24.62
N THR A 49 -4.69 -23.47 24.26
CA THR A 49 -3.25 -23.71 24.43
C THR A 49 -2.47 -23.62 23.13
N LEU A 50 -3.12 -23.79 21.99
CA LEU A 50 -2.49 -23.67 20.67
C LEU A 50 -3.02 -22.44 19.92
N LYS A 51 -2.13 -21.75 19.22
CA LYS A 51 -2.47 -20.60 18.40
C LYS A 51 -1.65 -20.62 17.12
N ASP A 52 -2.33 -20.59 15.99
CA ASP A 52 -1.69 -20.34 14.71
C ASP A 52 -1.26 -18.87 14.65
N VAL A 53 0.01 -18.65 14.40
CA VAL A 53 0.58 -17.34 14.16
C VAL A 53 1.03 -17.25 12.71
N VAL A 54 0.49 -16.28 11.99
CA VAL A 54 0.91 -15.98 10.63
C VAL A 54 2.29 -15.35 10.68
N ILE A 55 3.21 -15.90 9.87
CA ILE A 55 4.52 -15.31 9.61
C ILE A 55 4.37 -14.54 8.29
N PRO A 56 4.38 -13.19 8.31
CA PRO A 56 4.19 -12.44 7.09
C PRO A 56 5.37 -12.67 6.13
N ALA A 57 5.05 -12.90 4.87
CA ALA A 57 6.04 -12.86 3.80
C ALA A 57 6.48 -11.42 3.52
N ASN A 58 7.70 -11.25 3.04
CA ASN A 58 8.15 -9.96 2.55
C ASN A 58 7.58 -9.74 1.15
N ARG A 59 7.20 -8.48 0.90
CA ARG A 59 6.77 -8.05 -0.43
C ARG A 59 8.02 -7.89 -1.30
N GLY A 60 8.01 -8.40 -2.53
CA GLY A 60 9.10 -8.30 -3.50
C GLY A 60 9.48 -6.85 -3.79
N ASN A 61 10.66 -6.65 -4.31
CA ASN A 61 11.19 -5.34 -4.64
C ASN A 61 10.72 -4.86 -6.02
N VAL A 62 10.75 -3.54 -6.23
CA VAL A 62 10.58 -2.93 -7.56
C VAL A 62 11.90 -2.28 -7.94
N TYR A 63 12.42 -2.67 -9.09
CA TYR A 63 13.70 -2.20 -9.61
C TYR A 63 13.51 -1.34 -10.86
N SER A 64 14.40 -0.38 -11.05
CA SER A 64 14.57 0.36 -12.30
C SER A 64 15.22 -0.52 -13.37
N LEU A 65 15.27 -0.02 -14.61
CA LEU A 65 16.00 -0.65 -15.71
C LEU A 65 17.46 -0.96 -15.35
N ASN A 66 18.09 -0.08 -14.60
CA ASN A 66 19.49 -0.18 -14.21
C ASN A 66 19.73 -0.93 -12.90
N GLY A 67 18.69 -1.61 -12.36
CA GLY A 67 18.78 -2.38 -11.13
C GLY A 67 18.76 -1.56 -9.83
N ASN A 68 18.49 -0.26 -9.88
CA ASN A 68 18.31 0.55 -8.67
C ASN A 68 16.97 0.23 -8.01
N LEU A 69 16.94 0.21 -6.68
CA LEU A 69 15.72 0.01 -5.92
C LEU A 69 14.78 1.22 -6.02
N LEU A 70 13.59 1.00 -6.57
CA LEU A 70 12.51 1.98 -6.61
C LEU A 70 11.57 1.84 -5.42
N ALA A 71 11.28 0.59 -5.03
CA ALA A 71 10.52 0.28 -3.83
C ALA A 71 11.02 -1.03 -3.20
N THR A 72 11.16 -1.05 -1.89
CA THR A 72 11.61 -2.22 -1.13
C THR A 72 10.82 -2.39 0.16
N SER A 73 10.93 -3.55 0.77
CA SER A 73 10.27 -3.86 2.04
C SER A 73 11.32 -3.88 3.16
N VAL A 74 11.22 -2.95 4.09
CA VAL A 74 12.14 -2.82 5.21
C VAL A 74 11.47 -3.17 6.53
N PRO A 75 12.16 -3.90 7.43
CA PRO A 75 11.63 -4.17 8.75
C PRO A 75 11.62 -2.88 9.58
N LYS A 76 10.49 -2.63 10.24
CA LYS A 76 10.31 -1.57 11.24
C LYS A 76 9.83 -2.19 12.54
N TYR A 77 10.14 -1.53 13.64
CA TYR A 77 9.87 -2.04 14.98
C TYR A 77 9.00 -1.09 15.76
N ASP A 78 7.91 -1.63 16.33
CA ASP A 78 7.12 -0.94 17.35
C ASP A 78 7.54 -1.47 18.71
N ILE A 79 7.88 -0.57 19.62
CA ILE A 79 8.27 -0.90 20.98
C ILE A 79 7.13 -0.57 21.92
N ARG A 80 6.67 -1.57 22.64
CA ARG A 80 5.63 -1.47 23.65
C ARG A 80 6.13 -1.99 24.98
N ILE A 81 5.45 -1.63 26.05
CA ILE A 81 5.77 -2.10 27.38
C ILE A 81 4.52 -2.63 28.09
N ASP A 82 4.66 -3.81 28.72
CA ASP A 82 3.71 -4.33 29.68
C ASP A 82 4.07 -3.77 31.06
N LEU A 83 3.31 -2.78 31.49
CA LEU A 83 3.56 -2.09 32.76
C LEU A 83 3.16 -2.92 33.99
N VAL A 84 2.50 -4.06 33.80
CA VAL A 84 2.10 -4.96 34.90
C VAL A 84 3.18 -6.00 35.20
N THR A 85 3.97 -6.38 34.19
CA THR A 85 4.99 -7.43 34.31
C THR A 85 6.14 -7.05 35.24
N SER A 86 6.56 -5.79 35.23
CA SER A 86 7.66 -5.32 36.11
C SER A 86 7.19 -5.20 37.57
N THR A 87 8.03 -5.61 38.52
CA THR A 87 7.77 -5.37 39.94
C THR A 87 7.73 -3.86 40.22
N THR A 88 7.03 -3.47 41.29
CA THR A 88 6.95 -2.05 41.68
C THR A 88 8.33 -1.48 41.97
N GLN A 89 9.19 -2.25 42.61
CA GLN A 89 10.56 -1.87 42.89
C GLN A 89 11.38 -1.59 41.63
N ASN A 90 11.35 -2.50 40.64
CA ASN A 90 12.06 -2.32 39.37
C ASN A 90 11.48 -1.13 38.58
N PHE A 91 10.15 -0.99 38.55
CA PHE A 91 9.52 0.13 37.86
C PHE A 91 9.98 1.46 38.41
N GLU A 92 9.88 1.70 39.73
CA GLU A 92 10.27 2.95 40.34
C GLU A 92 11.78 3.21 40.22
N MET A 93 12.62 2.18 40.37
CA MET A 93 14.07 2.28 40.23
C MET A 93 14.49 2.75 38.84
N PHE A 94 13.86 2.24 37.78
CA PHE A 94 14.30 2.51 36.42
C PHE A 94 13.44 3.54 35.66
N LEU A 95 12.29 3.97 36.22
CA LEU A 95 11.38 4.91 35.57
C LEU A 95 12.06 6.24 35.18
N GLY A 96 12.84 6.79 36.09
CA GLY A 96 13.56 8.06 35.85
C GLY A 96 14.50 7.96 34.65
N GLY A 97 15.33 6.91 34.62
CA GLY A 97 16.31 6.70 33.56
C GLY A 97 15.64 6.31 32.22
N LEU A 98 14.53 5.56 32.26
CA LEU A 98 13.75 5.26 31.07
C LEU A 98 13.17 6.55 30.44
N CYS A 99 12.57 7.42 31.28
CA CYS A 99 12.00 8.67 30.79
C CYS A 99 13.08 9.64 30.30
N ASP A 100 14.28 9.65 30.88
CA ASP A 100 15.41 10.42 30.36
C ASP A 100 15.81 9.94 28.95
N SER A 101 15.93 8.61 28.77
CA SER A 101 16.28 8.04 27.49
C SER A 101 15.22 8.31 26.42
N LEU A 102 13.92 8.19 26.78
CA LEU A 102 12.80 8.47 25.88
C LEU A 102 12.69 9.96 25.55
N SER A 103 12.88 10.85 26.54
CA SER A 103 12.87 12.30 26.36
C SER A 103 13.95 12.75 25.38
N ASN A 104 15.16 12.21 25.51
CA ASN A 104 16.27 12.51 24.60
C ASN A 104 16.03 11.99 23.18
N PHE A 105 15.30 10.88 23.04
CA PHE A 105 14.98 10.32 21.72
C PHE A 105 13.82 11.07 21.04
N ASN A 106 12.71 11.27 21.74
CA ASN A 106 11.47 11.85 21.22
C ASN A 106 11.38 13.37 21.36
N LYS A 107 12.38 14.03 21.98
CA LYS A 107 12.35 15.46 22.33
C LYS A 107 11.10 15.85 23.14
N SER A 108 10.59 14.95 23.99
CA SER A 108 9.39 15.13 24.80
C SER A 108 9.74 15.44 26.26
N SER A 109 8.77 15.97 27.00
CA SER A 109 9.01 16.31 28.44
C SER A 109 9.15 15.03 29.27
N LYS A 110 10.26 14.92 30.01
CA LYS A 110 10.50 13.85 30.99
C LYS A 110 9.38 13.71 32.00
N ILE A 111 8.92 14.87 32.55
CA ILE A 111 7.89 14.92 33.60
C ILE A 111 6.56 14.36 33.05
N GLU A 112 6.23 14.75 31.83
CA GLU A 112 5.01 14.29 31.18
C GLU A 112 5.05 12.77 30.92
N LEU A 113 6.18 12.26 30.43
CA LEU A 113 6.38 10.81 30.21
C LEU A 113 6.25 10.02 31.51
N GLN A 114 6.83 10.51 32.61
CA GLN A 114 6.69 9.89 33.94
C GLN A 114 5.23 9.83 34.37
N LYS A 115 4.48 10.93 34.20
CA LYS A 115 3.05 10.99 34.53
C LYS A 115 2.23 10.02 33.70
N GLN A 116 2.49 9.95 32.38
CA GLN A 116 1.81 9.04 31.47
C GLN A 116 2.07 7.56 31.83
N LEU A 117 3.32 7.19 32.09
CA LEU A 117 3.68 5.81 32.42
C LEU A 117 3.13 5.39 33.78
N ARG A 118 3.13 6.28 34.81
CA ARG A 118 2.49 5.98 36.10
C ARG A 118 0.99 5.77 35.95
N LYS A 119 0.30 6.68 35.28
CA LYS A 119 -1.14 6.54 34.98
C LYS A 119 -1.47 5.28 34.18
N ALA A 120 -0.66 4.95 33.19
CA ALA A 120 -0.83 3.72 32.43
C ALA A 120 -0.61 2.47 33.28
N ARG A 121 0.33 2.49 34.25
CA ARG A 121 0.53 1.40 35.22
C ARG A 121 -0.64 1.25 36.17
N GLU A 122 -1.16 2.34 36.71
CA GLU A 122 -2.36 2.35 37.57
C GLU A 122 -3.56 1.72 36.85
N ASN A 123 -3.72 2.03 35.56
CA ASN A 123 -4.74 1.47 34.67
C ASN A 123 -4.44 0.04 34.23
N LYS A 124 -3.38 -0.59 34.75
CA LYS A 124 -2.93 -1.96 34.38
C LYS A 124 -2.76 -2.17 32.89
N ASN A 125 -2.26 -1.15 32.17
CA ASN A 125 -2.03 -1.23 30.74
C ASN A 125 -0.86 -2.20 30.45
N ARG A 126 -1.18 -3.28 29.73
CA ARG A 126 -0.20 -4.31 29.35
C ARG A 126 0.38 -4.13 27.95
N TYR A 127 -0.02 -3.06 27.26
CA TYR A 127 0.32 -2.89 25.83
C TYR A 127 0.53 -1.42 25.49
N PHE A 128 1.29 -0.72 26.34
CA PHE A 128 1.55 0.71 26.18
C PHE A 128 2.61 0.94 25.09
N LEU A 129 2.30 1.79 24.10
CA LEU A 129 3.21 2.14 23.00
C LEU A 129 4.25 3.17 23.50
N LEU A 130 5.53 2.82 23.37
CA LEU A 130 6.64 3.72 23.66
C LEU A 130 7.17 4.43 22.40
N ALA A 131 7.29 3.68 21.32
CA ALA A 131 7.72 4.21 20.02
C ALA A 131 7.24 3.30 18.90
N SER A 132 7.08 3.86 17.70
CA SER A 132 6.63 3.14 16.51
C SER A 132 7.52 3.47 15.31
N ASN A 133 7.51 2.57 14.32
CA ASN A 133 8.24 2.73 13.05
C ASN A 133 9.78 2.89 13.21
N LEU A 134 10.36 2.30 14.24
CA LEU A 134 11.81 2.38 14.49
C LEU A 134 12.58 1.53 13.48
N ASP A 135 13.74 2.01 13.08
CA ASP A 135 14.73 1.22 12.37
C ASP A 135 15.41 0.21 13.32
N TYR A 136 16.12 -0.75 12.74
CA TYR A 136 16.83 -1.77 13.53
C TYR A 136 17.84 -1.18 14.52
N SER A 137 18.57 -0.14 14.11
CA SER A 137 19.51 0.58 14.98
C SER A 137 18.83 1.23 16.19
N ASP A 138 17.68 1.90 15.96
CA ASP A 138 16.91 2.51 17.02
C ASP A 138 16.27 1.45 17.92
N TYR A 139 15.78 0.35 17.36
CA TYR A 139 15.31 -0.79 18.16
C TYR A 139 16.40 -1.31 19.12
N LEU A 140 17.62 -1.48 18.64
CA LEU A 140 18.75 -1.91 19.49
C LEU A 140 19.04 -0.89 20.61
N ARG A 141 18.97 0.39 20.28
CA ARG A 141 19.10 1.48 21.25
C ARG A 141 18.00 1.44 22.32
N PHE A 142 16.72 1.29 21.92
CA PHE A 142 15.60 1.13 22.86
C PHE A 142 15.76 -0.10 23.75
N ARG A 143 16.21 -1.21 23.21
CA ARG A 143 16.47 -2.45 23.98
C ARG A 143 17.50 -2.22 25.11
N SER A 144 18.40 -1.25 24.96
CA SER A 144 19.39 -0.90 25.99
C SER A 144 18.87 0.05 27.07
N PHE A 145 17.69 0.66 26.89
CA PHE A 145 17.16 1.65 27.83
C PHE A 145 16.87 1.03 29.22
N PRO A 146 17.00 1.81 30.30
CA PRO A 146 16.63 1.38 31.63
C PRO A 146 15.22 0.78 31.66
N LEU A 147 14.99 -0.22 32.45
CA LEU A 147 13.80 -1.07 32.51
C LEU A 147 13.67 -2.00 31.29
N LEU A 148 13.76 -1.50 30.06
CA LEU A 148 13.62 -2.33 28.83
C LEU A 148 14.76 -3.33 28.68
N LYS A 149 15.96 -3.02 29.13
CA LYS A 149 17.13 -3.94 29.17
C LYS A 149 16.89 -5.20 30.00
N LEU A 150 15.91 -5.18 30.90
CA LEU A 150 15.54 -6.37 31.68
C LEU A 150 14.72 -7.40 30.86
N GLY A 151 14.39 -7.07 29.62
CA GLY A 151 13.68 -7.94 28.69
C GLY A 151 12.18 -8.08 28.97
N SER A 152 11.55 -9.02 28.28
CA SER A 152 10.09 -9.20 28.33
C SER A 152 9.58 -9.63 29.71
N PHE A 153 10.33 -10.45 30.44
CA PHE A 153 9.87 -11.07 31.70
C PHE A 153 9.99 -10.20 32.93
N ARG A 154 10.96 -9.30 32.99
CA ARG A 154 11.20 -8.40 34.14
C ARG A 154 11.01 -6.93 33.81
N GLY A 155 11.27 -6.53 32.57
CA GLY A 155 11.09 -5.17 32.10
C GLY A 155 9.78 -4.92 31.36
N GLY A 156 9.07 -5.99 30.97
CA GLY A 156 7.82 -5.87 30.23
C GLY A 156 8.00 -5.45 28.77
N LEU A 157 9.21 -5.57 28.20
CA LEU A 157 9.48 -5.19 26.81
C LEU A 157 8.70 -6.09 25.84
N ILE A 158 7.92 -5.46 24.96
CA ILE A 158 7.23 -6.09 23.82
C ILE A 158 7.77 -5.45 22.56
N VAL A 159 8.23 -6.29 21.63
CA VAL A 159 8.76 -5.85 20.33
C VAL A 159 7.88 -6.44 19.23
N GLU A 160 7.33 -5.57 18.41
CA GLU A 160 6.56 -5.95 17.22
C GLU A 160 7.32 -5.54 15.98
N GLN A 161 7.74 -6.52 15.20
CA GLN A 161 8.31 -6.27 13.89
C GLN A 161 7.18 -6.17 12.88
N LYS A 162 7.22 -5.12 12.08
CA LYS A 162 6.33 -4.87 10.94
C LYS A 162 7.18 -4.67 9.70
N THR A 163 6.64 -4.98 8.56
CA THR A 163 7.27 -4.65 7.29
C THR A 163 6.64 -3.38 6.74
N LYS A 164 7.46 -2.39 6.41
CA LYS A 164 7.03 -1.14 5.79
C LYS A 164 7.59 -1.05 4.38
N ARG A 165 6.77 -0.62 3.43
CA ARG A 165 7.24 -0.28 2.09
C ARG A 165 8.05 1.01 2.15
N ASP A 166 9.22 1.00 1.59
CA ASP A 166 10.16 2.13 1.53
C ASP A 166 10.51 2.45 0.07
N TYR A 167 10.73 3.73 -0.20
CA TYR A 167 11.02 4.27 -1.53
C TYR A 167 12.35 5.01 -1.47
N PRO A 168 13.49 4.32 -1.74
CA PRO A 168 14.83 4.86 -1.51
C PRO A 168 15.13 6.14 -2.30
N LEU A 169 14.48 6.34 -3.45
CA LEU A 169 14.63 7.52 -4.30
C LEU A 169 13.69 8.69 -3.92
N GLY A 170 13.05 8.60 -2.75
CA GLY A 170 12.17 9.65 -2.26
C GLY A 170 10.89 9.81 -3.08
N GLY A 171 10.55 11.05 -3.46
CA GLY A 171 9.32 11.37 -4.18
C GLY A 171 9.35 11.13 -5.70
N ILE A 172 10.48 10.69 -6.25
CA ILE A 172 10.66 10.50 -7.69
C ILE A 172 9.87 9.28 -8.18
N ALA A 173 9.03 9.46 -9.20
CA ALA A 173 8.14 8.44 -9.76
C ALA A 173 7.21 7.79 -8.71
N GLN A 174 7.00 8.43 -7.57
CA GLN A 174 6.27 7.86 -6.44
C GLN A 174 4.85 7.42 -6.82
N ARG A 175 4.17 8.18 -7.67
CA ARG A 175 2.80 7.85 -8.09
C ARG A 175 2.76 6.73 -9.12
N SER A 176 3.77 6.65 -9.97
CA SER A 176 3.90 5.58 -10.98
C SER A 176 4.34 4.26 -10.35
N ILE A 177 5.26 4.30 -9.38
CA ILE A 177 5.61 3.15 -8.57
C ILE A 177 4.40 2.75 -7.72
N GLY A 178 3.77 3.73 -7.09
CA GLY A 178 2.54 3.57 -6.35
C GLY A 178 2.67 2.79 -5.04
N TYR A 179 1.55 2.28 -4.57
CA TYR A 179 1.47 1.54 -3.30
C TYR A 179 0.24 0.64 -3.26
N GLU A 180 0.26 -0.29 -2.34
CA GLU A 180 -0.92 -1.02 -1.90
C GLU A 180 -1.13 -0.74 -0.41
N ARG A 181 -2.29 -0.26 -0.04
CA ARG A 181 -2.66 0.06 1.34
C ARG A 181 -4.03 -0.51 1.68
N MET A 182 -4.12 -1.17 2.81
CA MET A 182 -5.40 -1.57 3.41
C MET A 182 -5.79 -0.54 4.46
N ASP A 183 -7.03 -0.06 4.42
CA ASP A 183 -7.57 0.83 5.44
C ASP A 183 -8.04 0.04 6.68
N THR A 184 -8.55 0.77 7.68
CA THR A 184 -9.08 0.18 8.93
C THR A 184 -10.37 -0.61 8.75
N GLN A 185 -11.06 -0.44 7.61
CA GLN A 185 -12.28 -1.13 7.26
C GLN A 185 -12.02 -2.36 6.37
N GLY A 186 -10.78 -2.57 5.94
CA GLY A 186 -10.37 -3.70 5.11
C GLY A 186 -10.41 -3.43 3.60
N TYR A 187 -10.71 -2.19 3.17
CA TYR A 187 -10.61 -1.82 1.76
C TYR A 187 -9.15 -1.68 1.34
N ILE A 188 -8.84 -2.24 0.18
CA ILE A 188 -7.47 -2.22 -0.37
C ILE A 188 -7.44 -1.20 -1.50
N THR A 189 -6.67 -0.12 -1.29
CA THR A 189 -6.33 0.85 -2.34
C THR A 189 -5.06 0.39 -3.04
N ARG A 190 -5.11 0.30 -4.36
CA ARG A 190 -4.02 -0.12 -5.24
C ARG A 190 -3.69 0.99 -6.21
N VAL A 191 -2.44 1.41 -6.24
CA VAL A 191 -1.95 2.50 -7.09
C VAL A 191 -0.65 2.09 -7.76
N GLY A 192 -0.51 2.43 -9.03
CA GLY A 192 0.72 2.24 -9.80
C GLY A 192 1.17 0.79 -9.91
N ILE A 193 2.46 0.61 -10.19
CA ILE A 193 3.10 -0.70 -10.38
C ILE A 193 2.96 -1.57 -9.13
N ASP A 194 3.21 -1.01 -7.96
CA ASP A 194 3.14 -1.73 -6.68
C ASP A 194 1.71 -2.23 -6.39
N GLY A 195 0.70 -1.45 -6.77
CA GLY A 195 -0.69 -1.86 -6.68
C GLY A 195 -1.10 -2.89 -7.71
N ALA A 196 -0.80 -2.65 -8.99
CA ALA A 196 -1.20 -3.51 -10.11
C ALA A 196 -0.56 -4.91 -10.04
N PHE A 197 0.73 -4.97 -9.71
CA PHE A 197 1.46 -6.24 -9.57
C PHE A 197 1.42 -6.81 -8.15
N GLY A 198 0.73 -6.13 -7.22
CA GLY A 198 0.69 -6.45 -5.81
C GLY A 198 0.22 -7.86 -5.52
N GLU A 199 -0.97 -8.18 -5.96
CA GLU A 199 -1.63 -9.45 -5.63
C GLU A 199 -0.98 -10.65 -6.31
N LYS A 200 -0.62 -10.50 -7.59
CA LYS A 200 -0.18 -11.62 -8.40
C LYS A 200 1.31 -11.95 -8.24
N TYR A 201 2.14 -10.93 -8.01
CA TYR A 201 3.59 -11.09 -8.04
C TYR A 201 4.29 -10.59 -6.78
N LEU A 202 4.05 -9.35 -6.37
CA LEU A 202 4.81 -8.73 -5.29
C LEU A 202 4.45 -9.24 -3.90
N ARG A 203 3.20 -9.61 -3.63
CA ARG A 203 2.83 -10.25 -2.37
C ARG A 203 3.44 -11.65 -2.33
N GLY A 204 4.11 -11.96 -1.24
CA GLY A 204 4.50 -13.33 -0.96
C GLY A 204 3.35 -14.16 -0.41
N VAL A 205 3.64 -15.39 -0.10
CA VAL A 205 2.73 -16.32 0.58
C VAL A 205 3.13 -16.37 2.05
N ASN A 206 2.20 -15.95 2.93
CA ASN A 206 2.44 -15.98 4.36
C ASN A 206 2.69 -17.39 4.87
N GLY A 207 3.66 -17.53 5.75
CA GLY A 207 3.89 -18.74 6.51
C GLY A 207 2.93 -18.86 7.70
N LYS A 208 2.90 -20.05 8.30
CA LYS A 208 2.15 -20.35 9.51
C LYS A 208 3.06 -21.08 10.49
N ARG A 209 2.99 -20.68 11.75
CA ARG A 209 3.70 -21.34 12.85
C ARG A 209 2.77 -21.55 14.03
N LEU A 210 2.74 -22.76 14.53
CA LEU A 210 1.98 -23.10 15.73
C LEU A 210 2.74 -22.65 16.97
N LYS A 211 2.08 -21.96 17.88
CA LYS A 211 2.60 -21.59 19.19
C LYS A 211 1.76 -22.21 20.28
N GLN A 212 2.42 -22.72 21.32
CA GLN A 212 1.80 -23.24 22.52
C GLN A 212 1.89 -22.26 23.67
N SER A 213 0.79 -22.09 24.39
CA SER A 213 0.76 -21.31 25.62
C SER A 213 1.50 -22.10 26.74
N ILE A 214 2.50 -21.44 27.31
CA ILE A 214 3.25 -21.98 28.47
C ILE A 214 2.81 -21.33 29.78
N GLY A 215 1.67 -20.68 29.78
CA GLY A 215 1.10 -19.99 30.97
C GLY A 215 1.51 -18.53 31.05
N LYS A 216 0.81 -17.77 31.92
CA LYS A 216 1.05 -16.32 32.17
C LYS A 216 1.10 -15.46 30.90
N GLY A 217 0.34 -15.82 29.84
CA GLY A 217 0.30 -15.09 28.58
C GLY A 217 1.51 -15.32 27.66
N GLN A 218 2.34 -16.29 27.94
CA GLN A 218 3.54 -16.60 27.15
C GLN A 218 3.26 -17.72 26.16
N TRP A 219 3.86 -17.60 24.96
CA TRP A 219 3.70 -18.51 23.85
C TRP A 219 5.06 -19.00 23.37
N LYS A 220 5.26 -20.31 23.32
CA LYS A 220 6.46 -20.94 22.78
C LYS A 220 6.15 -21.49 21.39
N PRO A 221 7.01 -21.27 20.38
CA PRO A 221 6.91 -21.98 19.12
C PRO A 221 7.00 -23.50 19.36
N ILE A 222 6.18 -24.26 18.67
CA ILE A 222 6.29 -25.72 18.60
C ILE A 222 6.82 -26.04 17.21
N ASP A 223 7.83 -26.91 17.14
CA ASP A 223 8.24 -27.49 15.87
C ASP A 223 7.20 -28.57 15.50
N ASP A 224 6.26 -28.21 14.64
CA ASP A 224 5.26 -29.13 14.10
C ASP A 224 5.51 -29.31 12.60
N PHE A 225 5.25 -30.51 12.09
CA PHE A 225 5.35 -30.85 10.67
C PHE A 225 4.43 -30.01 9.78
N ASN A 226 3.43 -29.33 10.35
CA ASN A 226 2.51 -28.41 9.67
C ASN A 226 3.01 -26.95 9.58
N GLN A 227 4.25 -26.68 10.03
CA GLN A 227 4.84 -25.37 9.87
C GLN A 227 5.08 -25.07 8.38
N THR A 228 4.60 -23.93 7.93
CA THR A 228 4.86 -23.43 6.57
C THR A 228 5.73 -22.18 6.67
N GLU A 229 6.92 -22.23 6.09
CA GLU A 229 7.76 -21.05 5.99
C GLU A 229 7.16 -20.05 4.98
N PRO A 230 7.28 -18.73 5.23
CA PRO A 230 6.82 -17.73 4.29
C PRO A 230 7.65 -17.79 3.01
N LYS A 231 6.99 -17.57 1.87
CA LYS A 231 7.66 -17.36 0.58
C LYS A 231 7.53 -15.90 0.21
N ASP A 232 8.65 -15.22 0.09
CA ASP A 232 8.68 -13.82 -0.32
C ASP A 232 8.11 -13.65 -1.74
N GLY A 233 7.60 -12.46 -2.03
CA GLY A 233 7.06 -12.11 -3.34
C GLY A 233 8.16 -12.02 -4.40
N TYR A 234 7.75 -12.05 -5.66
CA TYR A 234 8.65 -11.87 -6.78
C TYR A 234 9.04 -10.40 -6.91
N ASP A 235 10.27 -10.16 -7.36
CA ASP A 235 10.74 -8.84 -7.72
C ASP A 235 10.20 -8.42 -9.09
N VAL A 236 9.96 -7.13 -9.28
CA VAL A 236 9.50 -6.54 -10.53
C VAL A 236 10.57 -5.59 -11.06
N TYR A 237 10.99 -5.82 -12.29
CA TYR A 237 11.90 -4.93 -13.02
C TYR A 237 11.08 -4.06 -13.97
N THR A 238 11.28 -2.75 -13.87
CA THR A 238 10.59 -1.76 -14.71
C THR A 238 11.49 -1.29 -15.83
N THR A 239 10.91 -0.59 -16.80
CA THR A 239 11.63 0.07 -17.87
C THR A 239 12.08 1.50 -17.52
N ILE A 240 11.78 1.97 -16.30
CA ILE A 240 12.16 3.30 -15.81
C ILE A 240 13.67 3.38 -15.63
N ASP A 241 14.29 4.36 -16.28
CA ASP A 241 15.68 4.74 -16.06
C ASP A 241 15.73 5.87 -15.02
N VAL A 242 16.42 5.63 -13.91
CA VAL A 242 16.47 6.58 -12.79
C VAL A 242 17.08 7.92 -13.21
N ASN A 243 18.09 7.92 -14.08
CA ASN A 243 18.75 9.15 -14.51
C ASN A 243 17.82 10.00 -15.39
N ILE A 244 17.13 9.35 -16.35
CA ILE A 244 16.16 10.03 -17.21
C ILE A 244 14.97 10.51 -16.38
N GLN A 245 14.52 9.71 -15.42
CA GLN A 245 13.44 10.05 -14.49
C GLN A 245 13.79 11.28 -13.64
N ASP A 246 15.01 11.34 -13.12
CA ASP A 246 15.49 12.47 -12.32
C ASP A 246 15.53 13.77 -13.14
N ILE A 247 16.11 13.71 -14.34
CA ILE A 247 16.13 14.84 -15.27
C ILE A 247 14.72 15.31 -15.62
N ALA A 248 13.81 14.38 -15.95
CA ALA A 248 12.43 14.69 -16.30
C ALA A 248 11.69 15.34 -15.13
N HIS A 249 11.90 14.84 -13.91
CA HIS A 249 11.29 15.36 -12.69
C HIS A 249 11.72 16.80 -12.41
N HIS A 250 13.03 17.06 -12.43
CA HIS A 250 13.56 18.40 -12.15
C HIS A 250 13.22 19.40 -13.24
N ALA A 251 13.28 19.02 -14.52
CA ALA A 251 12.88 19.87 -15.62
C ALA A 251 11.38 20.25 -15.55
N LEU A 252 10.53 19.29 -15.19
CA LEU A 252 9.11 19.56 -14.97
C LEU A 252 8.90 20.52 -13.80
N LEU A 253 9.57 20.26 -12.66
CA LEU A 253 9.45 21.10 -11.47
C LEU A 253 9.83 22.54 -11.76
N GLU A 254 10.98 22.78 -12.41
CA GLU A 254 11.45 24.10 -12.79
C GLU A 254 10.41 24.85 -13.63
N GLN A 255 9.83 24.20 -14.64
CA GLN A 255 8.83 24.85 -15.49
C GLN A 255 7.53 25.15 -14.71
N LEU A 256 7.08 24.23 -13.86
CA LEU A 256 5.88 24.46 -13.05
C LEU A 256 6.06 25.61 -12.05
N GLU A 257 7.26 25.78 -11.49
CA GLU A 257 7.59 26.90 -10.60
C GLU A 257 7.63 28.25 -11.36
N ILE A 258 8.25 28.27 -12.55
CA ILE A 258 8.31 29.47 -13.40
C ILE A 258 6.91 29.94 -13.76
N TYR A 259 6.07 29.03 -14.24
CA TYR A 259 4.72 29.39 -14.74
C TYR A 259 3.65 29.36 -13.66
N LYS A 260 3.97 28.90 -12.45
CA LYS A 260 3.03 28.71 -11.33
C LYS A 260 1.81 27.90 -11.74
N ALA A 261 2.02 26.90 -12.60
CA ALA A 261 0.95 26.05 -13.10
C ALA A 261 0.42 25.16 -11.96
N ASP A 262 -0.84 24.74 -12.05
CA ASP A 262 -1.45 23.91 -11.02
C ASP A 262 -0.88 22.49 -11.02
N HIS A 263 -0.61 21.95 -12.19
CA HIS A 263 0.03 20.64 -12.36
C HIS A 263 0.64 20.48 -13.75
N GLY A 264 1.39 19.40 -13.92
CA GLY A 264 1.94 18.99 -15.20
C GLY A 264 2.47 17.57 -15.16
N SER A 265 2.73 17.02 -16.35
CA SER A 265 3.32 15.70 -16.50
C SER A 265 4.35 15.67 -17.63
N VAL A 266 5.33 14.77 -17.49
CA VAL A 266 6.33 14.44 -18.52
C VAL A 266 6.38 12.93 -18.67
N VAL A 267 6.27 12.45 -19.90
CA VAL A 267 6.48 11.04 -20.26
C VAL A 267 7.61 10.97 -21.28
N VAL A 268 8.62 10.17 -20.98
CA VAL A 268 9.73 9.89 -21.90
C VAL A 268 9.64 8.43 -22.33
N MET A 269 9.46 8.22 -23.63
CA MET A 269 9.28 6.92 -24.25
C MET A 269 10.37 6.65 -25.27
N GLU A 270 10.93 5.45 -25.25
CA GLU A 270 11.82 4.99 -26.32
C GLU A 270 11.01 4.65 -27.56
N THR A 271 11.29 5.34 -28.67
CA THR A 271 10.50 5.23 -29.90
C THR A 271 10.56 3.83 -30.56
N LYS A 272 11.66 3.09 -30.37
CA LYS A 272 11.83 1.76 -30.98
C LYS A 272 11.05 0.66 -30.25
N THR A 273 10.99 0.73 -28.94
CA THR A 273 10.44 -0.34 -28.09
C THR A 273 9.07 0.01 -27.52
N GLY A 274 8.74 1.31 -27.45
CA GLY A 274 7.57 1.82 -26.72
C GLY A 274 7.73 1.81 -25.19
N GLU A 275 8.93 1.50 -24.68
CA GLU A 275 9.18 1.44 -23.25
C GLU A 275 9.20 2.83 -22.62
N ILE A 276 8.50 2.99 -21.51
CA ILE A 276 8.52 4.23 -20.72
C ILE A 276 9.82 4.28 -19.93
N ARG A 277 10.68 5.25 -20.23
CA ARG A 277 11.95 5.50 -19.54
C ARG A 277 11.79 6.44 -18.36
N ALA A 278 10.84 7.37 -18.44
CA ALA A 278 10.48 8.25 -17.34
C ALA A 278 9.01 8.64 -17.41
N ILE A 279 8.42 8.82 -16.23
CA ILE A 279 7.08 9.39 -16.08
C ILE A 279 7.04 10.19 -14.79
N SER A 280 6.91 11.50 -14.90
CA SER A 280 6.85 12.43 -13.77
C SER A 280 5.54 13.19 -13.79
N ASN A 281 4.91 13.29 -12.64
CA ASN A 281 3.62 13.92 -12.45
C ASN A 281 3.68 14.81 -11.22
N LEU A 282 3.57 16.10 -11.38
CA LEU A 282 3.65 17.05 -10.27
C LEU A 282 2.40 17.91 -10.20
N GLY A 283 1.84 18.02 -8.99
CA GLY A 283 0.70 18.90 -8.69
C GLY A 283 1.01 19.80 -7.53
N ARG A 284 0.47 21.02 -7.59
CA ARG A 284 0.67 22.08 -6.60
C ARG A 284 -0.25 21.88 -5.39
N ASN A 285 0.28 22.03 -4.18
CA ASN A 285 -0.53 22.06 -2.97
C ASN A 285 -0.96 23.50 -2.62
N LEU A 286 -1.75 23.65 -1.57
CA LEU A 286 -2.23 24.96 -1.09
C LEU A 286 -1.10 25.88 -0.62
N GLU A 287 0.03 25.31 -0.22
CA GLU A 287 1.22 26.05 0.24
C GLU A 287 2.11 26.49 -0.94
N GLY A 288 1.82 26.02 -2.16
CA GLY A 288 2.59 26.34 -3.36
C GLY A 288 3.68 25.34 -3.71
N ASN A 289 3.86 24.28 -2.92
CA ASN A 289 4.85 23.23 -3.19
C ASN A 289 4.31 22.20 -4.18
N TYR A 290 5.22 21.61 -4.98
CA TYR A 290 4.89 20.59 -5.96
C TYR A 290 5.28 19.20 -5.45
N TYR A 291 4.40 18.22 -5.67
CA TYR A 291 4.65 16.81 -5.33
C TYR A 291 3.80 15.89 -6.21
N GLU A 292 4.15 14.62 -6.28
CA GLU A 292 3.39 13.62 -7.02
C GLU A 292 2.08 13.27 -6.28
N ARG A 293 0.97 13.91 -6.69
CA ARG A 293 -0.36 13.71 -6.12
C ARG A 293 -1.19 12.72 -6.92
N LEU A 294 -1.23 12.88 -8.22
CA LEU A 294 -1.98 12.07 -9.18
C LEU A 294 -1.06 11.74 -10.36
N ASN A 295 -1.27 10.62 -11.00
CA ASN A 295 -0.65 10.37 -12.30
C ASN A 295 -1.45 11.11 -13.38
N TYR A 296 -1.15 12.38 -13.57
CA TYR A 296 -1.85 13.25 -14.50
C TYR A 296 -1.75 12.77 -15.95
N ALA A 297 -0.68 12.08 -16.30
CA ALA A 297 -0.47 11.56 -17.64
C ALA A 297 -1.54 10.54 -18.07
N ILE A 298 -2.15 9.83 -17.11
CA ILE A 298 -3.17 8.79 -17.38
C ILE A 298 -4.47 9.00 -16.60
N GLY A 299 -4.46 9.77 -15.52
CA GLY A 299 -5.59 9.94 -14.59
C GLY A 299 -6.47 11.13 -14.89
N GLU A 300 -6.12 11.98 -15.85
CA GLU A 300 -6.93 13.12 -16.27
C GLU A 300 -7.20 13.09 -17.77
N SER A 301 -8.36 13.61 -18.15
CA SER A 301 -8.75 13.82 -19.54
C SER A 301 -8.78 15.30 -19.84
N HIS A 302 -8.04 15.71 -20.86
CA HIS A 302 -7.99 17.08 -21.34
C HIS A 302 -8.31 17.14 -22.82
N GLU A 303 -8.79 18.30 -23.28
CA GLU A 303 -8.87 18.59 -24.72
C GLU A 303 -7.46 18.60 -25.33
N PRO A 304 -7.15 17.70 -26.28
CA PRO A 304 -5.78 17.58 -26.82
C PRO A 304 -5.35 18.80 -27.61
N GLY A 305 -6.28 19.65 -28.00
CA GLY A 305 -6.00 20.86 -28.82
C GLY A 305 -5.31 20.48 -30.11
N SER A 306 -4.33 21.29 -30.52
CA SER A 306 -3.60 21.09 -31.77
C SER A 306 -2.76 19.83 -31.87
N THR A 307 -2.50 19.14 -30.76
CA THR A 307 -1.79 17.84 -30.81
C THR A 307 -2.62 16.77 -31.53
N PHE A 308 -3.95 16.89 -31.54
CA PHE A 308 -4.83 15.98 -32.26
C PHE A 308 -4.66 16.08 -33.80
N LYS A 309 -4.12 17.20 -34.32
CA LYS A 309 -3.85 17.33 -35.76
C LYS A 309 -2.89 16.28 -36.26
N LEU A 310 -1.90 15.87 -35.46
CA LEU A 310 -0.98 14.79 -35.81
C LEU A 310 -1.74 13.49 -36.06
N MET A 311 -2.61 13.09 -35.13
CA MET A 311 -3.38 11.87 -35.25
C MET A 311 -4.33 11.91 -36.45
N ALA A 312 -5.00 13.05 -36.65
CA ALA A 312 -5.93 13.24 -37.76
C ALA A 312 -5.25 13.12 -39.12
N LEU A 313 -4.09 13.78 -39.28
CA LEU A 313 -3.31 13.68 -40.51
C LEU A 313 -2.67 12.31 -40.70
N ALA A 314 -2.17 11.67 -39.62
CA ALA A 314 -1.59 10.36 -39.69
C ALA A 314 -2.59 9.30 -40.21
N VAL A 315 -3.85 9.32 -39.74
CA VAL A 315 -4.91 8.46 -40.27
C VAL A 315 -5.15 8.72 -41.73
N ALA A 316 -5.22 10.00 -42.16
CA ALA A 316 -5.51 10.34 -43.55
C ALA A 316 -4.36 10.00 -44.50
N LEU A 317 -3.11 10.10 -44.05
CA LEU A 317 -1.92 9.65 -44.79
C LEU A 317 -1.85 8.11 -44.87
N GLU A 318 -2.10 7.39 -43.76
CA GLU A 318 -2.12 5.93 -43.74
C GLU A 318 -3.19 5.35 -44.68
N ASP A 319 -4.36 5.98 -44.71
CA ASP A 319 -5.46 5.60 -45.64
C ASP A 319 -5.20 6.09 -47.09
N GLN A 320 -4.05 6.72 -47.37
CA GLN A 320 -3.67 7.24 -48.68
C GLN A 320 -4.72 8.20 -49.26
N LYS A 321 -5.44 8.93 -48.43
CA LYS A 321 -6.46 9.90 -48.82
C LYS A 321 -5.88 11.27 -49.12
N ILE A 322 -4.74 11.58 -48.52
CA ILE A 322 -3.96 12.80 -48.70
C ILE A 322 -2.48 12.44 -48.81
N ASP A 323 -1.73 13.39 -49.33
CA ASP A 323 -0.26 13.37 -49.35
C ASP A 323 0.27 14.64 -48.69
N THR A 324 1.49 14.62 -48.18
CA THR A 324 2.14 15.76 -47.54
C THR A 324 2.22 16.98 -48.47
N THR A 325 2.31 16.75 -49.77
CA THR A 325 2.36 17.77 -50.84
C THR A 325 0.99 18.23 -51.32
N SER A 326 -0.10 17.56 -50.89
CA SER A 326 -1.47 17.92 -51.25
C SER A 326 -1.76 19.37 -50.84
N ILE A 327 -2.34 20.18 -51.73
CA ILE A 327 -2.63 21.58 -51.48
C ILE A 327 -4.00 21.75 -50.84
N VAL A 328 -4.05 22.51 -49.77
CA VAL A 328 -5.27 22.94 -49.06
C VAL A 328 -5.39 24.44 -49.11
N ASP A 329 -6.60 24.97 -49.26
CA ASP A 329 -6.86 26.42 -49.30
C ASP A 329 -7.45 26.83 -47.95
N THR A 330 -6.66 27.56 -47.17
CA THR A 330 -7.08 28.10 -45.85
C THR A 330 -7.97 29.35 -45.99
N LYS A 331 -8.17 29.85 -47.22
CA LYS A 331 -8.93 31.08 -47.55
C LYS A 331 -8.44 32.27 -46.72
N ASP A 332 -9.37 32.93 -46.04
CA ASP A 332 -9.12 34.07 -45.13
C ASP A 332 -8.86 33.61 -43.66
N GLY A 333 -8.56 32.33 -43.47
CA GLY A 333 -8.34 31.75 -42.14
C GLY A 333 -9.62 31.49 -41.38
N VAL A 334 -10.77 31.44 -42.05
CA VAL A 334 -12.07 31.10 -41.43
C VAL A 334 -12.85 30.19 -42.36
N LEU A 335 -13.24 29.04 -41.81
CA LEU A 335 -14.13 28.09 -42.48
C LEU A 335 -15.37 27.85 -41.60
N SER A 336 -16.50 27.58 -42.25
CA SER A 336 -17.74 27.27 -41.56
C SER A 336 -18.16 25.83 -41.89
N PHE A 337 -18.39 25.03 -40.87
CA PHE A 337 -18.88 23.66 -40.99
C PHE A 337 -20.14 23.52 -40.13
N TYR A 338 -21.28 23.20 -40.74
CA TYR A 338 -22.55 23.00 -40.06
C TYR A 338 -22.90 24.11 -39.04
N GLY A 339 -22.62 25.36 -39.37
CA GLY A 339 -22.88 26.51 -38.49
C GLY A 339 -21.74 26.87 -37.53
N ASN A 340 -20.78 25.97 -37.32
CA ASN A 340 -19.61 26.22 -36.48
C ASN A 340 -18.48 26.82 -37.28
N LYS A 341 -17.79 27.82 -36.72
CA LYS A 341 -16.65 28.48 -37.35
C LYS A 341 -15.34 27.94 -36.83
N VAL A 342 -14.52 27.39 -37.73
CA VAL A 342 -13.12 27.02 -37.47
C VAL A 342 -12.25 28.20 -37.90
N ARG A 343 -11.34 28.65 -37.04
CA ARG A 343 -10.48 29.81 -37.28
C ARG A 343 -9.02 29.44 -37.07
N ASP A 344 -8.17 30.02 -37.94
CA ASP A 344 -6.72 30.02 -37.71
C ASP A 344 -6.34 31.09 -36.69
N SER A 345 -5.20 30.92 -36.02
CA SER A 345 -4.61 31.93 -35.15
C SER A 345 -4.15 33.17 -35.93
N LYS A 346 -3.69 32.94 -37.14
CA LYS A 346 -3.29 34.03 -38.06
C LYS A 346 -4.51 34.63 -38.75
N LYS A 347 -4.78 35.92 -38.54
CA LYS A 347 -5.82 36.66 -39.25
C LYS A 347 -5.47 36.74 -40.75
N GLY A 348 -6.45 36.42 -41.60
CA GLY A 348 -6.28 36.43 -43.05
C GLY A 348 -5.77 35.09 -43.60
N GLY A 349 -5.58 34.09 -42.73
CA GLY A 349 -5.20 32.74 -43.15
C GLY A 349 -3.79 32.64 -43.74
N TYR A 350 -3.54 31.52 -44.40
CA TYR A 350 -2.26 31.23 -45.05
C TYR A 350 -2.38 31.07 -46.57
N GLY A 351 -3.60 31.23 -47.12
CA GLY A 351 -3.86 30.98 -48.50
C GLY A 351 -3.78 29.52 -48.90
N LYS A 352 -3.22 29.24 -50.07
CA LYS A 352 -2.99 27.86 -50.54
C LYS A 352 -1.64 27.38 -50.05
N ILE A 353 -1.66 26.36 -49.21
CA ILE A 353 -0.47 25.74 -48.59
C ILE A 353 -0.54 24.22 -48.72
N SER A 354 0.59 23.55 -48.61
CA SER A 354 0.63 22.12 -48.57
C SER A 354 0.10 21.59 -47.24
N VAL A 355 -0.27 20.30 -47.16
CA VAL A 355 -0.65 19.63 -45.92
C VAL A 355 0.50 19.66 -44.92
N ALA A 356 1.75 19.50 -45.36
CA ALA A 356 2.93 19.64 -44.52
C ALA A 356 3.03 21.03 -43.90
N GLU A 357 2.93 22.10 -44.74
CA GLU A 357 2.94 23.49 -44.23
C GLU A 357 1.75 23.77 -43.30
N ALA A 358 0.55 23.21 -43.58
CA ALA A 358 -0.62 23.38 -42.73
C ALA A 358 -0.38 22.76 -41.34
N PHE A 359 0.36 21.66 -41.25
CA PHE A 359 0.78 21.06 -39.98
C PHE A 359 1.85 21.90 -39.27
N GLU A 360 2.90 22.34 -39.98
CA GLU A 360 4.01 23.14 -39.47
C GLU A 360 3.52 24.47 -38.83
N VAL A 361 2.61 25.18 -39.52
CA VAL A 361 2.04 26.45 -39.01
C VAL A 361 0.83 26.22 -38.10
N SER A 362 0.51 24.94 -37.81
CA SER A 362 -0.66 24.57 -37.02
C SER A 362 -1.97 25.20 -37.49
N SER A 363 -2.20 25.26 -38.80
CA SER A 363 -3.44 25.79 -39.39
C SER A 363 -4.64 24.91 -39.02
N ASN A 364 -5.64 25.48 -38.36
CA ASN A 364 -6.89 24.80 -38.06
C ASN A 364 -7.71 24.56 -39.35
N THR A 365 -7.80 25.59 -40.17
CA THR A 365 -8.58 25.57 -41.43
C THR A 365 -7.95 24.62 -42.43
N GLY A 366 -6.62 24.59 -42.55
CA GLY A 366 -5.89 23.71 -43.47
C GLY A 366 -6.09 22.23 -43.11
N VAL A 367 -5.85 21.87 -41.86
CA VAL A 367 -5.98 20.46 -41.41
C VAL A 367 -7.43 20.00 -41.45
N VAL A 368 -8.38 20.82 -40.97
CA VAL A 368 -9.80 20.45 -41.04
C VAL A 368 -10.27 20.29 -42.49
N SER A 369 -9.85 21.15 -43.43
CA SER A 369 -10.18 20.99 -44.83
C SER A 369 -9.63 19.70 -45.42
N ALA A 370 -8.36 19.38 -45.16
CA ALA A 370 -7.73 18.16 -45.65
C ALA A 370 -8.49 16.92 -45.20
N VAL A 371 -8.75 16.80 -43.89
CA VAL A 371 -9.45 15.63 -43.29
C VAL A 371 -10.91 15.60 -43.73
N TYR A 372 -11.61 16.73 -43.75
CA TYR A 372 -13.00 16.79 -44.18
C TYR A 372 -13.16 16.33 -45.62
N ASP A 373 -12.34 16.85 -46.55
CA ASP A 373 -12.41 16.48 -47.95
C ASP A 373 -12.08 15.00 -48.19
N ALA A 374 -11.16 14.45 -47.40
CA ALA A 374 -10.78 13.04 -47.45
C ALA A 374 -11.93 12.10 -47.01
N TYR A 375 -12.72 12.49 -46.01
CA TYR A 375 -13.69 11.62 -45.38
C TYR A 375 -15.16 12.03 -45.44
N LYS A 376 -15.50 13.17 -46.05
CA LYS A 376 -16.89 13.69 -46.12
C LYS A 376 -17.90 12.70 -46.70
N LYS A 377 -17.48 11.78 -47.58
CA LYS A 377 -18.34 10.72 -48.14
C LYS A 377 -18.57 9.55 -47.21
N ASN A 378 -17.63 9.24 -46.39
CA ASN A 378 -17.70 8.15 -45.40
C ASN A 378 -16.90 8.50 -44.13
N PRO A 379 -17.49 9.27 -43.20
CA PRO A 379 -16.81 9.72 -41.98
C PRO A 379 -16.42 8.57 -41.03
N SER A 380 -17.11 7.41 -41.10
CA SER A 380 -16.80 6.27 -40.23
C SER A 380 -15.38 5.73 -40.45
N LEU A 381 -14.87 5.81 -41.71
CA LEU A 381 -13.50 5.38 -42.01
C LEU A 381 -12.44 6.17 -41.22
N PHE A 382 -12.68 7.45 -40.96
CA PHE A 382 -11.78 8.26 -40.13
C PHE A 382 -11.77 7.76 -38.69
N VAL A 383 -12.94 7.50 -38.12
CA VAL A 383 -13.09 6.97 -36.77
C VAL A 383 -12.44 5.59 -36.66
N ASP A 384 -12.69 4.72 -37.64
CA ASP A 384 -12.05 3.39 -37.70
C ASP A 384 -10.52 3.49 -37.77
N GLY A 385 -10.01 4.52 -38.49
CA GLY A 385 -8.58 4.82 -38.55
C GLY A 385 -7.99 5.19 -37.18
N LEU A 386 -8.69 6.02 -36.40
CA LEU A 386 -8.30 6.35 -35.03
C LEU A 386 -8.29 5.12 -34.14
N TYR A 387 -9.29 4.22 -34.27
CA TYR A 387 -9.30 2.96 -33.54
C TYR A 387 -8.14 2.02 -33.92
N ARG A 388 -7.78 1.95 -35.20
CA ARG A 388 -6.59 1.18 -35.63
C ARG A 388 -5.28 1.69 -35.01
N MET A 389 -5.20 2.98 -34.71
CA MET A 389 -4.06 3.59 -34.00
C MET A 389 -4.17 3.46 -32.47
N ASN A 390 -5.10 2.66 -31.95
CA ASN A 390 -5.39 2.53 -30.51
C ASN A 390 -5.74 3.86 -29.81
N LEU A 391 -6.26 4.84 -30.57
CA LEU A 391 -6.76 6.11 -30.04
C LEU A 391 -8.24 5.98 -29.62
N SER A 392 -8.62 4.83 -29.09
CA SER A 392 -9.99 4.58 -28.64
C SER A 392 -10.09 4.82 -27.14
N CYS A 393 -11.22 5.41 -26.73
CA CYS A 393 -11.56 5.66 -25.34
C CYS A 393 -11.69 4.39 -24.47
N LEU A 394 -11.59 3.19 -25.08
CA LEU A 394 -11.75 1.90 -24.39
C LEU A 394 -10.58 1.53 -23.46
N LEU A 395 -9.43 2.21 -23.57
CA LEU A 395 -8.32 2.06 -22.62
C LEU A 395 -8.64 2.61 -21.23
N TYR A 396 -9.75 3.32 -21.07
CA TYR A 396 -10.11 4.04 -19.84
C TYR A 396 -11.30 3.44 -19.08
N THR A 397 -11.82 2.27 -19.48
CA THR A 397 -13.16 1.87 -19.00
C THR A 397 -13.21 0.95 -17.82
N SER A 398 -12.12 0.31 -17.37
CA SER A 398 -12.22 -0.53 -16.16
C SER A 398 -11.22 -0.19 -15.06
N ASP A 399 -9.96 0.06 -15.39
CA ASP A 399 -8.93 0.25 -14.35
C ASP A 399 -8.73 1.73 -13.96
N ALA A 400 -8.91 2.67 -14.90
CA ALA A 400 -8.75 4.10 -14.59
C ALA A 400 -9.95 4.67 -13.80
N ALA A 401 -11.15 4.12 -13.94
CA ALA A 401 -12.31 4.52 -13.15
C ALA A 401 -12.21 4.10 -11.69
N ASP A 402 -11.60 2.95 -11.41
CA ASP A 402 -11.37 2.49 -10.04
C ASP A 402 -10.27 3.30 -9.32
N GLU A 403 -9.32 3.89 -10.06
CA GLU A 403 -8.31 4.79 -9.49
C GLU A 403 -8.86 6.20 -9.18
N GLN A 404 -9.91 6.67 -9.87
CA GLN A 404 -10.51 7.98 -9.62
C GLN A 404 -11.37 8.03 -8.35
N PHE A 405 -11.89 6.91 -7.87
CA PHE A 405 -12.73 6.86 -6.67
C PHE A 405 -11.99 6.45 -5.41
N GLY A 406 -10.67 6.25 -5.49
CA GLY A 406 -9.79 5.99 -4.35
C GLY A 406 -9.30 7.29 -3.69
N VAL A 407 -10.20 8.19 -3.27
CA VAL A 407 -9.90 9.35 -2.42
C VAL A 407 -10.01 8.97 -0.96
#